data_9cabf80290cc5ae6a1ad5e08e4044417
#
_entry.id   9cabf80290cc5ae6a1ad5e08e4044417
#
_cell.length_a   1.000
_cell.length_b   1.000
_cell.length_c   1.000
_cell.angle_alpha   90.00
_cell.angle_beta   90.00
_cell.angle_gamma   90.00
#
_symmetry.space_group_name_H-M   'P 1'
#
loop_
_entity.id
_entity.type
_entity.pdbx_description
1 polymer ?
#
loop_
_entity_poly.entity_id
_entity_poly.type
_entity_poly.pdbx_seq_one_letter_code
_entity_poly.pdbx_strand_id
1 'polypeptide(L)'
;SKLKPVEHTLYIFVDELELSLKQTKKYVRDITLIRDLIFSIQYLNEIAKENGFNVHAITAIRNEVYKEVKSKGLEINKPIHDFGIQISWQQKGGAIRENPLLKMLVRRFQCSEKIRGLEPTPDVFDAYFLKSVGRSGIAIENYILDQTWLRPRDIIRLFSIMQKVAGNKTFIDQKTFEIVRQQYSE
;
A
#
# COMPACT_ATOMS: atom_id res chain seq x y z
N SER A 1 3.46 -24.96 33.87
CA SER A 1 2.10 -24.91 33.33
C SER A 1 2.19 -25.03 31.81
N LYS A 2 1.57 -26.08 31.24
CA LYS A 2 1.47 -26.21 29.79
C LYS A 2 0.44 -25.21 29.29
N LEU A 3 0.84 -24.31 28.40
CA LEU A 3 -0.09 -23.44 27.68
C LEU A 3 -1.08 -24.34 26.93
N LYS A 4 -2.37 -24.08 27.09
CA LYS A 4 -3.40 -24.81 26.34
C LYS A 4 -3.49 -24.21 24.94
N PRO A 5 -3.70 -25.04 23.88
CA PRO A 5 -4.02 -24.53 22.55
C PRO A 5 -5.24 -23.59 22.64
N VAL A 6 -5.14 -22.40 22.04
CA VAL A 6 -6.24 -21.44 21.98
C VAL A 6 -7.12 -21.85 20.81
N GLU A 7 -8.44 -21.93 20.99
CA GLU A 7 -9.38 -22.24 19.90
C GLU A 7 -9.40 -21.19 18.79
N HIS A 8 -8.97 -19.95 19.10
CA HIS A 8 -8.95 -18.83 18.16
C HIS A 8 -7.53 -18.58 17.64
N THR A 9 -7.46 -18.17 16.37
CA THR A 9 -6.18 -17.73 15.75
C THR A 9 -5.77 -16.39 16.36
N LEU A 10 -4.52 -16.30 16.84
CA LEU A 10 -3.91 -15.07 17.31
C LEU A 10 -2.97 -14.53 16.23
N TYR A 11 -3.19 -13.29 15.80
CA TYR A 11 -2.29 -12.56 14.92
C TYR A 11 -1.56 -11.46 15.70
N ILE A 12 -0.23 -11.45 15.61
CA ILE A 12 0.64 -10.42 16.19
C ILE A 12 1.22 -9.61 15.03
N PHE A 13 0.86 -8.33 14.94
CA PHE A 13 1.38 -7.44 13.91
C PHE A 13 2.45 -6.51 14.50
N VAL A 14 3.63 -6.49 13.85
CA VAL A 14 4.70 -5.54 14.16
C VAL A 14 4.82 -4.59 12.98
N ASP A 15 4.56 -3.31 13.20
CA ASP A 15 4.56 -2.26 12.18
C ASP A 15 5.56 -1.14 12.54
N GLU A 16 5.68 -0.14 11.67
CA GLU A 16 6.52 1.06 11.82
C GLU A 16 8.03 0.77 11.93
N LEU A 17 8.53 -0.21 11.17
CA LEU A 17 9.97 -0.48 11.07
C LEU A 17 10.65 0.60 10.20
N GLU A 18 11.16 1.63 10.86
CA GLU A 18 11.83 2.76 10.23
C GLU A 18 13.31 2.83 10.60
N LEU A 19 14.12 3.42 9.70
CA LEU A 19 15.54 3.65 9.92
C LEU A 19 15.80 5.10 10.33
N SER A 20 16.62 5.29 11.36
CA SER A 20 17.06 6.61 11.82
C SER A 20 18.18 7.16 10.93
N LEU A 21 17.86 7.55 9.69
CA LEU A 21 18.82 7.98 8.66
C LEU A 21 19.72 9.16 9.07
N LYS A 22 19.31 9.99 10.04
CA LYS A 22 20.05 11.19 10.46
C LYS A 22 21.16 10.95 11.50
N GLN A 23 21.27 9.76 12.08
CA GLN A 23 22.22 9.47 13.17
C GLN A 23 22.90 8.11 12.94
N THR A 24 24.18 8.13 12.55
CA THR A 24 24.94 6.93 12.16
C THR A 24 24.91 5.80 13.19
N LYS A 25 25.05 6.11 14.48
CA LYS A 25 25.01 5.07 15.53
C LYS A 25 23.62 4.43 15.68
N LYS A 26 22.55 5.25 15.64
CA LYS A 26 21.18 4.75 15.70
C LYS A 26 20.82 3.96 14.43
N TYR A 27 21.27 4.42 13.28
CA TYR A 27 21.05 3.75 12.01
C TYR A 27 21.60 2.30 12.00
N VAL A 28 22.87 2.11 12.44
CA VAL A 28 23.47 0.77 12.52
C VAL A 28 22.71 -0.13 13.49
N ARG A 29 22.32 0.41 14.66
CA ARG A 29 21.49 -0.29 15.63
C ARG A 29 20.14 -0.70 15.04
N ASP A 30 19.46 0.23 14.37
CA ASP A 30 18.13 0.00 13.81
C ASP A 30 18.16 -1.08 12.71
N ILE A 31 19.18 -1.09 11.85
CA ILE A 31 19.41 -2.16 10.86
C ILE A 31 19.54 -3.52 11.53
N THR A 32 20.36 -3.60 12.60
CA THR A 32 20.56 -4.86 13.35
C THR A 32 19.27 -5.32 14.01
N LEU A 33 18.53 -4.41 14.65
CA LEU A 33 17.24 -4.71 15.29
C LEU A 33 16.21 -5.21 14.29
N ILE A 34 16.14 -4.62 13.10
CA ILE A 34 15.21 -5.05 12.04
C ILE A 34 15.57 -6.47 11.58
N ARG A 35 16.88 -6.76 11.37
CA ARG A 35 17.32 -8.13 11.06
C ARG A 35 16.88 -9.10 12.15
N ASP A 36 17.19 -8.80 13.40
CA ASP A 36 16.91 -9.67 14.54
C ASP A 36 15.40 -9.89 14.73
N LEU A 37 14.60 -8.85 14.46
CA LEU A 37 13.13 -8.96 14.46
C LEU A 37 12.64 -9.93 13.38
N ILE A 38 13.17 -9.85 12.15
CA ILE A 38 12.80 -10.79 11.07
C ILE A 38 13.02 -12.23 11.50
N PHE A 39 14.20 -12.54 12.06
CA PHE A 39 14.51 -13.87 12.56
C PHE A 39 13.65 -14.27 13.77
N SER A 40 13.36 -13.34 14.68
CA SER A 40 12.49 -13.59 15.82
C SER A 40 11.07 -13.92 15.41
N ILE A 41 10.54 -13.25 14.38
CA ILE A 41 9.21 -13.55 13.83
C ILE A 41 9.18 -14.93 13.17
N GLN A 42 10.21 -15.26 12.38
CA GLN A 42 10.34 -16.61 11.82
C GLN A 42 10.34 -17.66 12.92
N TYR A 43 11.21 -17.51 13.90
CA TYR A 43 11.37 -18.46 15.01
C TYR A 43 10.09 -18.61 15.83
N LEU A 44 9.39 -17.51 16.12
CA LEU A 44 8.12 -17.56 16.82
C LEU A 44 7.05 -18.35 16.05
N ASN A 45 6.95 -18.14 14.75
CA ASN A 45 6.02 -18.86 13.89
C ASN A 45 6.37 -20.36 13.78
N GLU A 46 7.67 -20.71 13.72
CA GLU A 46 8.14 -22.09 13.71
C GLU A 46 7.77 -22.80 15.02
N ILE A 47 8.10 -22.20 16.18
CA ILE A 47 7.76 -22.76 17.49
C ILE A 47 6.25 -22.89 17.65
N ALA A 48 5.48 -21.89 17.25
CA ALA A 48 4.02 -21.96 17.33
C ALA A 48 3.48 -23.15 16.53
N LYS A 49 3.96 -23.33 15.30
CA LYS A 49 3.59 -24.45 14.44
C LYS A 49 3.97 -25.81 15.03
N GLU A 50 5.20 -25.95 15.51
CA GLU A 50 5.71 -27.21 16.10
C GLU A 50 4.95 -27.64 17.35
N ASN A 51 4.48 -26.67 18.14
CA ASN A 51 3.73 -26.94 19.37
C ASN A 51 2.19 -26.90 19.19
N GLY A 52 1.71 -26.78 17.94
CA GLY A 52 0.28 -26.79 17.65
C GLY A 52 -0.46 -25.52 18.14
N PHE A 53 0.25 -24.41 18.33
CA PHE A 53 -0.35 -23.13 18.67
C PHE A 53 -0.83 -22.41 17.41
N ASN A 54 -2.05 -21.90 17.41
CA ASN A 54 -2.60 -21.12 16.32
C ASN A 54 -2.21 -19.63 16.47
N VAL A 55 -0.90 -19.34 16.41
CA VAL A 55 -0.31 -18.01 16.58
C VAL A 55 0.50 -17.66 15.34
N HIS A 56 0.27 -16.48 14.79
CA HIS A 56 0.96 -15.97 13.62
C HIS A 56 1.52 -14.57 13.89
N ALA A 57 2.83 -14.42 13.85
CA ALA A 57 3.51 -13.14 13.91
C ALA A 57 3.80 -12.63 12.49
N ILE A 58 3.46 -11.39 12.21
CA ILE A 58 3.57 -10.77 10.88
C ILE A 58 4.21 -9.40 11.04
N THR A 59 5.15 -9.06 10.16
CA THR A 59 5.67 -7.69 10.05
C THR A 59 5.63 -7.20 8.62
N ALA A 60 5.41 -5.89 8.44
CA ALA A 60 5.51 -5.21 7.17
C ALA A 60 6.84 -4.43 7.12
N ILE A 61 7.63 -4.65 6.08
CA ILE A 61 8.91 -3.99 5.89
C ILE A 61 8.87 -3.21 4.58
N ARG A 62 9.24 -1.93 4.63
CA ARG A 62 9.37 -1.12 3.42
C ARG A 62 10.52 -1.63 2.55
N ASN A 63 10.36 -1.57 1.24
CA ASN A 63 11.37 -2.04 0.28
C ASN A 63 12.72 -1.32 0.44
N GLU A 64 12.71 -0.05 0.80
CA GLU A 64 13.90 0.74 1.09
C GLU A 64 14.66 0.19 2.30
N VAL A 65 13.93 -0.13 3.38
CA VAL A 65 14.49 -0.72 4.60
C VAL A 65 15.08 -2.11 4.32
N TYR A 66 14.35 -2.94 3.58
CA TYR A 66 14.85 -4.25 3.13
C TYR A 66 16.16 -4.14 2.35
N LYS A 67 16.22 -3.23 1.36
CA LYS A 67 17.43 -3.00 0.56
C LYS A 67 18.61 -2.55 1.42
N GLU A 68 18.37 -1.68 2.39
CA GLU A 68 19.42 -1.20 3.31
C GLU A 68 19.95 -2.32 4.20
N VAL A 69 19.09 -3.13 4.82
CA VAL A 69 19.53 -4.28 5.63
C VAL A 69 20.36 -5.24 4.79
N LYS A 70 19.92 -5.53 3.57
CA LYS A 70 20.64 -6.40 2.62
C LYS A 70 21.99 -5.82 2.21
N SER A 71 22.08 -4.49 1.94
CA SER A 71 23.32 -3.83 1.50
C SER A 71 24.43 -3.86 2.54
N LYS A 72 24.10 -4.00 3.81
CA LYS A 72 25.07 -4.12 4.92
C LYS A 72 25.58 -5.54 5.14
N GLY A 73 25.32 -6.46 4.22
CA GLY A 73 25.76 -7.84 4.32
C GLY A 73 25.06 -8.66 5.40
N LEU A 74 23.97 -8.15 5.97
CA LEU A 74 23.15 -8.88 6.92
C LEU A 74 22.25 -9.84 6.15
N GLU A 75 22.47 -11.13 6.36
CA GLU A 75 21.74 -12.15 5.63
C GLU A 75 20.30 -12.27 6.15
N ILE A 76 19.36 -11.79 5.34
CA ILE A 76 17.90 -11.91 5.58
C ILE A 76 17.19 -12.58 4.40
N ASN A 77 17.98 -13.06 3.42
CA ASN A 77 17.40 -13.59 2.19
C ASN A 77 16.56 -14.85 2.44
N LYS A 78 17.04 -15.76 3.32
CA LYS A 78 16.35 -17.02 3.59
C LYS A 78 14.97 -16.78 4.22
N PRO A 79 14.82 -16.08 5.38
CA PRO A 79 13.50 -15.84 5.95
C PRO A 79 12.56 -15.09 5.00
N ILE A 80 13.06 -14.15 4.21
CA ILE A 80 12.23 -13.40 3.26
C ILE A 80 11.81 -14.26 2.07
N HIS A 81 12.69 -15.13 1.57
CA HIS A 81 12.35 -16.05 0.49
C HIS A 81 11.32 -17.09 0.93
N ASP A 82 11.49 -17.65 2.13
CA ASP A 82 10.67 -18.78 2.60
C ASP A 82 9.30 -18.33 3.16
N PHE A 83 9.23 -17.14 3.75
CA PHE A 83 8.05 -16.64 4.46
C PHE A 83 7.57 -15.25 4.04
N GLY A 84 8.34 -14.53 3.21
CA GLY A 84 8.02 -13.17 2.78
C GLY A 84 7.11 -13.15 1.56
N ILE A 85 6.18 -12.19 1.53
CA ILE A 85 5.35 -11.89 0.36
C ILE A 85 5.63 -10.46 -0.06
N GLN A 86 6.11 -10.26 -1.30
CA GLN A 86 6.31 -8.94 -1.84
C GLN A 86 4.98 -8.37 -2.35
N ILE A 87 4.50 -7.29 -1.74
CA ILE A 87 3.36 -6.53 -2.23
C ILE A 87 3.87 -5.47 -3.20
N SER A 88 3.46 -5.55 -4.46
CA SER A 88 3.79 -4.57 -5.50
C SER A 88 2.52 -3.91 -6.01
N TRP A 89 2.54 -2.58 -6.08
CA TRP A 89 1.49 -1.77 -6.71
C TRP A 89 1.78 -1.51 -8.19
N GLN A 90 2.97 -1.90 -8.67
CA GLN A 90 3.31 -1.83 -10.08
C GLN A 90 2.81 -3.08 -10.80
N GLN A 91 2.02 -2.86 -11.84
CA GLN A 91 1.62 -3.93 -12.74
C GLN A 91 2.62 -4.06 -13.88
N LYS A 92 3.12 -5.27 -14.10
CA LYS A 92 3.97 -5.59 -15.26
C LYS A 92 3.10 -6.16 -16.37
N GLY A 93 2.70 -5.33 -17.32
CA GLY A 93 1.84 -5.75 -18.43
C GLY A 93 0.33 -5.78 -18.11
N GLY A 94 -0.50 -6.09 -19.12
CA GLY A 94 -1.95 -6.11 -18.99
C GLY A 94 -2.63 -4.76 -19.24
N ALA A 95 -3.97 -4.75 -19.18
CA ALA A 95 -4.75 -3.54 -19.36
C ALA A 95 -4.55 -2.59 -18.16
N ILE A 96 -4.43 -1.29 -18.42
CA ILE A 96 -4.18 -0.27 -17.40
C ILE A 96 -5.19 -0.32 -16.25
N ARG A 97 -6.47 -0.58 -16.53
CA ARG A 97 -7.55 -0.67 -15.55
C ARG A 97 -7.46 -1.90 -14.62
N GLU A 98 -6.60 -2.86 -14.97
CA GLU A 98 -6.28 -4.01 -14.11
C GLU A 98 -5.28 -3.65 -12.99
N ASN A 99 -4.68 -2.45 -13.03
CA ASN A 99 -3.76 -2.00 -11.98
C ASN A 99 -4.44 -2.04 -10.60
N PRO A 100 -3.81 -2.66 -9.58
CA PRO A 100 -4.41 -2.81 -8.24
C PRO A 100 -4.83 -1.50 -7.59
N LEU A 101 -4.11 -0.39 -7.87
CA LEU A 101 -4.44 0.93 -7.34
C LEU A 101 -5.72 1.51 -7.97
N LEU A 102 -5.89 1.32 -9.28
CA LEU A 102 -7.11 1.74 -9.96
C LEU A 102 -8.31 0.88 -9.54
N LYS A 103 -8.12 -0.43 -9.36
CA LYS A 103 -9.16 -1.31 -8.78
C LYS A 103 -9.55 -0.90 -7.37
N MET A 104 -8.58 -0.54 -6.54
CA MET A 104 -8.84 0.00 -5.20
C MET A 104 -9.68 1.28 -5.29
N LEU A 105 -9.35 2.19 -6.20
CA LEU A 105 -10.09 3.41 -6.42
C LEU A 105 -11.54 3.13 -6.86
N VAL A 106 -11.73 2.31 -7.89
CA VAL A 106 -13.07 1.89 -8.37
C VAL A 106 -13.89 1.30 -7.22
N ARG A 107 -13.29 0.41 -6.43
CA ARG A 107 -13.96 -0.19 -5.29
C ARG A 107 -14.43 0.83 -4.25
N ARG A 108 -13.64 1.87 -4.00
CA ARG A 108 -14.00 2.95 -3.07
C ARG A 108 -15.19 3.76 -3.58
N PHE A 109 -15.24 4.08 -4.88
CA PHE A 109 -16.39 4.75 -5.49
C PHE A 109 -17.65 3.90 -5.34
N GLN A 110 -17.60 2.64 -5.75
CA GLN A 110 -18.72 1.70 -5.65
C GLN A 110 -19.20 1.49 -4.22
N CYS A 111 -18.28 1.43 -3.24
CA CYS A 111 -18.65 1.37 -1.83
C CYS A 111 -19.34 2.66 -1.36
N SER A 112 -18.87 3.83 -1.82
CA SER A 112 -19.50 5.11 -1.48
C SER A 112 -20.89 5.24 -2.07
N GLU A 113 -21.13 4.76 -3.29
CA GLU A 113 -22.44 4.70 -3.94
C GLU A 113 -23.40 3.82 -3.14
N LYS A 114 -22.97 2.61 -2.76
CA LYS A 114 -23.77 1.68 -1.93
C LYS A 114 -24.17 2.29 -0.58
N ILE A 115 -23.24 2.98 0.10
CA ILE A 115 -23.52 3.65 1.38
C ILE A 115 -24.61 4.74 1.20
N ARG A 116 -24.68 5.35 0.02
CA ARG A 116 -25.70 6.34 -0.34
C ARG A 116 -27.00 5.74 -0.89
N GLY A 117 -27.11 4.41 -0.93
CA GLY A 117 -28.28 3.71 -1.49
C GLY A 117 -28.34 3.73 -3.01
N LEU A 118 -27.22 3.99 -3.70
CA LEU A 118 -27.14 3.98 -5.15
C LEU A 118 -26.61 2.62 -5.65
N GLU A 119 -27.02 2.24 -6.86
CA GLU A 119 -26.43 1.08 -7.53
C GLU A 119 -24.99 1.38 -7.93
N PRO A 120 -24.05 0.41 -7.73
CA PRO A 120 -22.66 0.59 -8.07
C PRO A 120 -22.44 0.81 -9.56
N THR A 121 -21.78 1.89 -9.90
CA THR A 121 -21.42 2.21 -11.29
C THR A 121 -20.48 1.16 -11.87
N PRO A 122 -20.81 0.50 -13.00
CA PRO A 122 -19.98 -0.52 -13.61
C PRO A 122 -18.60 0.02 -14.05
N ASP A 123 -18.61 1.16 -14.72
CA ASP A 123 -17.41 1.85 -15.20
C ASP A 123 -17.29 3.24 -14.57
N VAL A 124 -16.54 3.29 -13.46
CA VAL A 124 -16.31 4.51 -12.68
C VAL A 124 -15.54 5.56 -13.49
N PHE A 125 -14.59 5.14 -14.34
CA PHE A 125 -13.79 6.09 -15.12
C PHE A 125 -14.62 6.76 -16.20
N ASP A 126 -15.40 6.01 -16.95
CA ASP A 126 -16.26 6.58 -18.00
C ASP A 126 -17.42 7.40 -17.42
N ALA A 127 -17.90 7.07 -16.22
CA ALA A 127 -19.02 7.77 -15.59
C ALA A 127 -18.63 9.09 -14.93
N TYR A 128 -17.45 9.14 -14.27
CA TYR A 128 -17.11 10.28 -13.41
C TYR A 128 -15.95 11.12 -13.91
N PHE A 129 -15.18 10.66 -14.92
CA PHE A 129 -13.96 11.33 -15.35
C PHE A 129 -13.95 11.60 -16.86
N LEU A 130 -13.24 12.67 -17.25
CA LEU A 130 -12.88 12.83 -18.66
C LEU A 130 -11.91 11.70 -19.09
N LYS A 131 -11.95 11.33 -20.37
CA LYS A 131 -11.14 10.25 -20.92
C LYS A 131 -9.64 10.54 -20.91
N SER A 132 -9.27 11.81 -21.07
CA SER A 132 -7.87 12.23 -21.14
C SER A 132 -7.66 13.63 -20.60
N VAL A 133 -6.44 13.90 -20.11
CA VAL A 133 -6.03 15.16 -19.48
C VAL A 133 -4.86 15.78 -20.24
N GLY A 134 -4.85 17.12 -20.28
CA GLY A 134 -3.78 17.91 -20.87
C GLY A 134 -3.78 17.94 -22.39
N ARG A 135 -2.89 18.78 -22.97
CA ARG A 135 -2.75 18.94 -24.43
C ARG A 135 -2.26 17.67 -25.14
N SER A 136 -1.51 16.84 -24.48
CA SER A 136 -1.00 15.55 -25.00
C SER A 136 -2.00 14.39 -24.94
N GLY A 137 -3.21 14.62 -24.41
CA GLY A 137 -4.25 13.59 -24.37
C GLY A 137 -3.89 12.36 -23.52
N ILE A 138 -3.23 12.54 -22.38
CA ILE A 138 -2.87 11.43 -21.50
C ILE A 138 -4.15 10.80 -20.94
N ALA A 139 -4.32 9.48 -21.10
CA ALA A 139 -5.45 8.76 -20.52
C ALA A 139 -5.54 9.01 -19.02
N ILE A 140 -6.76 9.19 -18.50
CA ILE A 140 -6.99 9.57 -17.11
C ILE A 140 -6.38 8.59 -16.12
N GLU A 141 -6.42 7.31 -16.43
CA GLU A 141 -5.86 6.23 -15.61
C GLU A 141 -4.34 6.38 -15.47
N ASN A 142 -3.63 6.64 -16.58
CA ASN A 142 -2.18 6.89 -16.57
C ASN A 142 -1.88 8.16 -15.79
N TYR A 143 -2.63 9.22 -16.02
CA TYR A 143 -2.45 10.49 -15.30
C TYR A 143 -2.55 10.31 -13.78
N ILE A 144 -3.56 9.59 -13.30
CA ILE A 144 -3.74 9.32 -11.86
C ILE A 144 -2.56 8.53 -11.30
N LEU A 145 -2.11 7.48 -11.99
CA LEU A 145 -1.00 6.65 -11.54
C LEU A 145 0.32 7.45 -11.51
N ASP A 146 0.58 8.25 -12.52
CA ASP A 146 1.81 9.06 -12.63
C ASP A 146 1.85 10.16 -11.55
N GLN A 147 0.74 10.87 -11.32
CA GLN A 147 0.66 11.90 -10.29
C GLN A 147 0.84 11.35 -8.88
N THR A 148 0.51 10.09 -8.65
CA THR A 148 0.51 9.47 -7.31
C THR A 148 1.69 8.53 -7.08
N TRP A 149 2.65 8.50 -8.00
CA TRP A 149 3.87 7.70 -7.87
C TRP A 149 3.59 6.23 -7.54
N LEU A 150 2.48 5.70 -8.02
CA LEU A 150 2.02 4.34 -7.72
C LEU A 150 1.92 4.05 -6.21
N ARG A 151 1.55 5.03 -5.40
CA ARG A 151 1.41 4.88 -3.95
C ARG A 151 -0.06 4.97 -3.53
N PRO A 152 -0.60 4.00 -2.78
CA PRO A 152 -2.00 4.02 -2.34
C PRO A 152 -2.37 5.27 -1.54
N ARG A 153 -1.49 5.71 -0.62
CA ARG A 153 -1.71 6.91 0.20
C ARG A 153 -1.84 8.16 -0.65
N ASP A 154 -1.02 8.27 -1.69
CA ASP A 154 -1.00 9.44 -2.58
C ASP A 154 -2.25 9.49 -3.46
N ILE A 155 -2.74 8.35 -3.94
CA ILE A 155 -4.06 8.28 -4.60
C ILE A 155 -5.17 8.77 -3.67
N ILE A 156 -5.21 8.30 -2.44
CA ILE A 156 -6.23 8.72 -1.47
C ILE A 156 -6.13 10.23 -1.21
N ARG A 157 -4.92 10.77 -1.05
CA ARG A 157 -4.70 12.22 -0.89
C ARG A 157 -5.20 13.01 -2.10
N LEU A 158 -4.82 12.60 -3.32
CA LEU A 158 -5.26 13.23 -4.56
C LEU A 158 -6.78 13.30 -4.64
N PHE A 159 -7.46 12.19 -4.38
CA PHE A 159 -8.92 12.12 -4.43
C PHE A 159 -9.62 12.84 -3.28
N SER A 160 -9.00 12.94 -2.11
CA SER A 160 -9.51 13.77 -1.02
C SER A 160 -9.49 15.27 -1.36
N ILE A 161 -8.44 15.73 -2.05
CA ILE A 161 -8.38 17.11 -2.56
C ILE A 161 -9.42 17.28 -3.68
N MET A 162 -9.50 16.32 -4.60
CA MET A 162 -10.44 16.33 -5.72
C MET A 162 -11.89 16.45 -5.25
N GLN A 163 -12.28 15.72 -4.22
CA GLN A 163 -13.60 15.78 -3.62
C GLN A 163 -13.93 17.20 -3.11
N LYS A 164 -12.96 17.85 -2.44
CA LYS A 164 -13.16 19.23 -1.95
C LYS A 164 -13.30 20.23 -3.10
N VAL A 165 -12.47 20.11 -4.14
CA VAL A 165 -12.49 21.01 -5.31
C VAL A 165 -13.73 20.80 -6.17
N ALA A 166 -14.13 19.55 -6.37
CA ALA A 166 -15.30 19.21 -7.17
C ALA A 166 -16.62 19.65 -6.51
N GLY A 167 -16.69 19.64 -5.17
CA GLY A 167 -17.91 19.98 -4.45
C GLY A 167 -19.09 19.09 -4.87
N ASN A 168 -20.13 19.70 -5.46
CA ASN A 168 -21.33 19.01 -5.92
C ASN A 168 -21.28 18.55 -7.38
N LYS A 169 -20.12 18.65 -8.05
CA LYS A 169 -20.00 18.17 -9.43
C LYS A 169 -20.15 16.65 -9.49
N THR A 170 -20.89 16.18 -10.46
CA THR A 170 -21.05 14.75 -10.76
C THR A 170 -20.01 14.23 -11.75
N PHE A 171 -19.26 15.13 -12.39
CA PHE A 171 -18.24 14.82 -13.38
C PHE A 171 -16.97 15.64 -13.14
N ILE A 172 -15.83 14.99 -13.20
CA ILE A 172 -14.50 15.58 -12.98
C ILE A 172 -13.92 15.99 -14.33
N ASP A 173 -13.94 17.30 -14.56
CA ASP A 173 -13.44 17.93 -15.78
C ASP A 173 -11.95 18.32 -15.69
N GLN A 174 -11.37 18.77 -16.80
CA GLN A 174 -9.98 19.17 -16.87
C GLN A 174 -9.65 20.31 -15.91
N LYS A 175 -10.53 21.30 -15.78
CA LYS A 175 -10.33 22.45 -14.87
C LYS A 175 -10.20 21.99 -13.42
N THR A 176 -11.00 21.01 -13.01
CA THR A 176 -10.91 20.39 -11.67
C THR A 176 -9.56 19.74 -11.47
N PHE A 177 -9.05 18.98 -12.44
CA PHE A 177 -7.73 18.36 -12.36
C PHE A 177 -6.59 19.38 -12.27
N GLU A 178 -6.67 20.49 -13.00
CA GLU A 178 -5.67 21.57 -12.96
C GLU A 178 -5.57 22.20 -11.56
N ILE A 179 -6.71 22.50 -10.95
CA ILE A 179 -6.79 23.04 -9.58
C ILE A 179 -6.25 22.01 -8.57
N VAL A 180 -6.70 20.76 -8.70
CA VAL A 180 -6.25 19.66 -7.81
C VAL A 180 -4.74 19.46 -7.89
N ARG A 181 -4.16 19.52 -9.09
CA ARG A 181 -2.72 19.38 -9.29
C ARG A 181 -1.92 20.46 -8.55
N GLN A 182 -2.38 21.72 -8.60
CA GLN A 182 -1.74 22.81 -7.87
C GLN A 182 -1.74 22.54 -6.36
N GLN A 183 -2.91 22.22 -5.78
CA GLN A 183 -3.04 21.95 -4.35
C GLN A 183 -2.36 20.66 -3.89
N TYR A 184 -2.19 19.70 -4.79
CA TYR A 184 -1.52 18.43 -4.47
C TYR A 184 0.01 18.59 -4.44
N SER A 185 0.57 19.54 -5.19
CA SER A 185 2.01 19.82 -5.27
C SER A 185 2.53 20.68 -4.12
N GLU A 186 1.65 21.32 -3.35
CA GLU A 186 1.95 22.05 -2.10
C GLU A 186 2.04 21.09 -0.90
#